data_b99b672e9095e1fd94ab46fd0dd4a914
#
_entry.id   b99b672e9095e1fd94ab46fd0dd4a914
#
_cell.length_a   1.000
_cell.length_b   1.000
_cell.length_c   1.000
_cell.angle_alpha   90.00
_cell.angle_beta   90.00
_cell.angle_gamma   90.00
#
_symmetry.space_group_name_H-M   'P 1'
#
loop_
_entity.id
_entity.type
_entity.pdbx_description
1 polymer ?
#
loop_
_entity_poly.entity_id
_entity_poly.type
_entity_poly.pdbx_seq_one_letter_code
_entity_poly.pdbx_strand_id
1 'polypeptide(L)'
;PAIQVFTYWLVFGIAWGRKAQTYKGITVEYLPWLVVAFSVWWYIRPCIVDGCSAVFSKTNVITRMKFPVSVLPATVCLRELFNHFVMLIITFVTLILSGWYPNLNWLWILYYMFCAFMLGEAISLVLSVLTMLWRDVKKFISSLMRMLMYISPILWDCHFKADVPFASILNKLVKANP
;
A
#
# COMPACT_ATOMS: atom_id res chain seq x y z
N PRO A 1 7.93 -8.18 6.54
CA PRO A 1 7.78 -6.72 6.57
C PRO A 1 8.95 -6.02 7.25
N ALA A 2 9.28 -6.35 8.52
CA ALA A 2 10.32 -5.67 9.29
C ALA A 2 11.69 -5.64 8.59
N ILE A 3 12.14 -6.77 8.04
CA ILE A 3 13.42 -6.87 7.31
C ILE A 3 13.42 -5.94 6.10
N GLN A 4 12.31 -5.81 5.38
CA GLN A 4 12.20 -4.96 4.20
C GLN A 4 12.27 -3.47 4.58
N VAL A 5 11.60 -3.03 5.65
CA VAL A 5 11.73 -1.67 6.19
C VAL A 5 13.16 -1.38 6.59
N PHE A 6 13.76 -2.31 7.34
CA PHE A 6 15.15 -2.16 7.77
C PHE A 6 16.12 -2.04 6.59
N THR A 7 15.94 -2.87 5.56
CA THR A 7 16.76 -2.80 4.33
C THR A 7 16.60 -1.46 3.62
N TYR A 8 15.37 -0.98 3.45
CA TYR A 8 15.14 0.32 2.81
C TYR A 8 15.66 1.48 3.65
N TRP A 9 15.47 1.42 4.96
CA TRP A 9 16.05 2.43 5.86
C TRP A 9 17.58 2.45 5.80
N LEU A 10 18.23 1.28 5.76
CA LEU A 10 19.68 1.18 5.65
C LEU A 10 20.17 1.76 4.30
N VAL A 11 19.54 1.38 3.20
CA VAL A 11 19.94 1.83 1.85
C VAL A 11 19.65 3.32 1.65
N PHE A 12 18.43 3.75 1.90
CA PHE A 12 18.02 5.14 1.59
C PHE A 12 18.30 6.10 2.73
N GLY A 13 18.20 5.67 3.99
CA GLY A 13 18.47 6.49 5.16
C GLY A 13 19.98 6.65 5.40
N ILE A 14 20.72 5.55 5.49
CA ILE A 14 22.15 5.57 5.84
C ILE A 14 23.02 5.78 4.59
N ALA A 15 22.88 4.91 3.57
CA ALA A 15 23.79 4.94 2.41
C ALA A 15 23.58 6.19 1.53
N TRP A 16 22.34 6.64 1.34
CA TRP A 16 22.02 7.85 0.56
C TRP A 16 21.85 9.11 1.42
N GLY A 17 22.00 9.00 2.75
CA GLY A 17 22.00 10.15 3.68
C GLY A 17 20.67 10.91 3.74
N ARG A 18 19.54 10.28 3.41
CA ARG A 18 18.21 10.89 3.55
C ARG A 18 17.83 10.97 5.01
N LYS A 19 17.99 12.14 5.60
CA LYS A 19 17.78 12.34 7.05
C LYS A 19 16.36 12.73 7.41
N ALA A 20 15.69 13.54 6.60
CA ALA A 20 14.33 14.03 6.88
C ALA A 20 13.58 14.30 5.57
N GLN A 21 12.26 14.15 5.63
CA GLN A 21 11.33 14.51 4.55
C GLN A 21 10.52 15.73 4.99
N THR A 22 10.42 16.73 4.13
CA THR A 22 9.65 17.94 4.44
C THR A 22 8.34 17.92 3.66
N TYR A 23 7.22 17.88 4.38
CA TYR A 23 5.90 17.95 3.80
C TYR A 23 5.10 19.09 4.45
N LYS A 24 4.60 20.05 3.67
CA LYS A 24 3.85 21.24 4.15
C LYS A 24 4.54 21.99 5.29
N GLY A 25 5.88 22.08 5.27
CA GLY A 25 6.65 22.79 6.30
C GLY A 25 6.94 21.96 7.57
N ILE A 26 6.48 20.72 7.63
CA ILE A 26 6.77 19.79 8.74
C ILE A 26 7.88 18.85 8.27
N THR A 27 8.98 18.81 9.00
CA THR A 27 10.08 17.87 8.75
C THR A 27 9.87 16.60 9.56
N VAL A 28 9.75 15.47 8.89
CA VAL A 28 9.61 14.15 9.50
C VAL A 28 10.88 13.35 9.22
N GLU A 29 11.40 12.66 10.21
CA GLU A 29 12.51 11.75 10.03
C GLU A 29 12.17 10.67 8.99
N TYR A 30 13.18 10.19 8.26
CA TYR A 30 12.95 9.26 7.16
C TYR A 30 12.37 7.91 7.61
N LEU A 31 12.76 7.41 8.78
CA LEU A 31 12.26 6.12 9.30
C LEU A 31 10.75 6.12 9.58
N PRO A 32 10.18 7.06 10.38
CA PRO A 32 8.72 7.13 10.58
C PRO A 32 7.96 7.34 9.27
N TRP A 33 8.46 8.19 8.37
CA TRP A 33 7.88 8.37 7.05
C TRP A 33 7.76 7.06 6.29
N LEU A 34 8.86 6.29 6.23
CA LEU A 34 8.93 5.01 5.53
C LEU A 34 7.97 3.98 6.12
N VAL A 35 7.92 3.87 7.45
CA VAL A 35 7.06 2.89 8.15
C VAL A 35 5.58 3.19 7.88
N VAL A 36 5.15 4.45 7.95
CA VAL A 36 3.78 4.87 7.67
C VAL A 36 3.41 4.54 6.21
N ALA A 37 4.24 4.92 5.26
CA ALA A 37 3.99 4.68 3.84
C ALA A 37 3.92 3.19 3.50
N PHE A 38 4.83 2.38 4.06
CA PHE A 38 4.80 0.93 3.86
C PHE A 38 3.64 0.23 4.57
N SER A 39 3.14 0.73 5.69
CA SER A 39 1.99 0.13 6.38
C SER A 39 0.77 0.09 5.46
N VAL A 40 0.49 1.18 4.77
CA VAL A 40 -0.60 1.29 3.79
C VAL A 40 -0.33 0.41 2.56
N TRP A 41 0.90 0.43 2.05
CA TRP A 41 1.29 -0.35 0.88
C TRP A 41 1.14 -1.86 1.10
N TRP A 42 1.54 -2.36 2.26
CA TRP A 42 1.40 -3.78 2.62
C TRP A 42 -0.03 -4.23 2.84
N TYR A 43 -0.95 -3.31 3.03
CA TYR A 43 -2.37 -3.61 3.03
C TYR A 43 -2.93 -3.66 1.60
N ILE A 44 -2.75 -2.59 0.83
CA ILE A 44 -3.37 -2.44 -0.51
C ILE A 44 -2.83 -3.47 -1.51
N ARG A 45 -1.52 -3.69 -1.53
CA ARG A 45 -0.89 -4.59 -2.49
C ARG A 45 -1.41 -6.03 -2.42
N PRO A 46 -1.43 -6.73 -1.28
CA PRO A 46 -1.97 -8.09 -1.22
C PRO A 46 -3.49 -8.12 -1.46
N CYS A 47 -4.27 -7.12 -1.02
CA CYS A 47 -5.69 -7.04 -1.36
C CYS A 47 -5.90 -7.10 -2.87
N ILE A 48 -5.11 -6.37 -3.65
CA ILE A 48 -5.21 -6.35 -5.10
C ILE A 48 -4.64 -7.62 -5.74
N VAL A 49 -3.41 -8.02 -5.40
CA VAL A 49 -2.69 -9.12 -6.07
C VAL A 49 -3.26 -10.50 -5.69
N ASP A 50 -3.53 -10.72 -4.41
CA ASP A 50 -4.10 -11.99 -3.94
C ASP A 50 -5.60 -12.04 -4.20
N GLY A 51 -6.28 -10.89 -4.13
CA GLY A 51 -7.66 -10.72 -4.55
C GLY A 51 -7.90 -11.13 -6.01
N CYS A 52 -6.97 -10.82 -6.93
CA CYS A 52 -7.04 -11.29 -8.32
C CYS A 52 -7.25 -12.81 -8.43
N SER A 53 -6.60 -13.59 -7.57
CA SER A 53 -6.66 -15.05 -7.62
C SER A 53 -7.64 -15.67 -6.63
N ALA A 54 -8.38 -14.87 -5.87
CA ALA A 54 -9.26 -15.36 -4.81
C ALA A 54 -10.32 -16.35 -5.34
N VAL A 55 -10.97 -16.03 -6.44
CA VAL A 55 -11.98 -16.88 -7.08
C VAL A 55 -11.33 -18.07 -7.76
N PHE A 56 -10.28 -17.84 -8.56
CA PHE A 56 -9.59 -18.89 -9.31
C PHE A 56 -9.00 -19.97 -8.40
N SER A 57 -8.42 -19.60 -7.26
CA SER A 57 -7.82 -20.54 -6.31
C SER A 57 -8.83 -21.43 -5.60
N LYS A 58 -10.13 -21.07 -5.60
CA LYS A 58 -11.22 -21.78 -4.91
C LYS A 58 -12.22 -22.40 -5.88
N THR A 59 -11.88 -22.53 -7.16
CA THR A 59 -12.77 -23.09 -8.21
C THR A 59 -13.33 -24.46 -7.79
N ASN A 60 -12.52 -25.34 -7.20
CA ASN A 60 -12.96 -26.66 -6.74
C ASN A 60 -14.03 -26.61 -5.65
N VAL A 61 -14.08 -25.54 -4.85
CA VAL A 61 -15.10 -25.36 -3.80
C VAL A 61 -16.37 -24.82 -4.44
N ILE A 62 -16.23 -23.82 -5.34
CA ILE A 62 -17.36 -23.17 -6.01
C ILE A 62 -18.17 -24.17 -6.86
N THR A 63 -17.49 -25.12 -7.54
CA THR A 63 -18.14 -26.13 -8.38
C THR A 63 -18.90 -27.18 -7.59
N ARG A 64 -18.53 -27.41 -6.34
CA ARG A 64 -19.17 -28.43 -5.47
C ARG A 64 -20.28 -27.89 -4.57
N MET A 65 -20.29 -26.59 -4.33
CA MET A 65 -21.23 -25.94 -3.42
C MET A 65 -21.78 -24.67 -4.05
N LYS A 66 -23.06 -24.38 -3.79
CA LYS A 66 -23.64 -23.06 -4.14
C LYS A 66 -23.11 -22.01 -3.18
N PHE A 67 -21.99 -21.39 -3.55
CA PHE A 67 -21.32 -20.37 -2.74
C PHE A 67 -21.34 -19.01 -3.46
N PRO A 68 -21.63 -17.90 -2.76
CA PRO A 68 -21.58 -16.57 -3.36
C PRO A 68 -20.11 -16.19 -3.66
N VAL A 69 -19.77 -16.19 -4.95
CA VAL A 69 -18.38 -16.01 -5.45
C VAL A 69 -17.80 -14.67 -5.04
N SER A 70 -18.62 -13.62 -4.90
CA SER A 70 -18.23 -12.28 -4.47
C SER A 70 -17.63 -12.21 -3.06
N VAL A 71 -17.94 -13.17 -2.19
CA VAL A 71 -17.41 -13.22 -0.82
C VAL A 71 -15.91 -13.60 -0.80
N LEU A 72 -15.41 -14.27 -1.83
CA LEU A 72 -14.02 -14.73 -1.84
C LEU A 72 -12.98 -13.58 -1.89
N PRO A 73 -13.09 -12.56 -2.75
CA PRO A 73 -12.23 -11.39 -2.67
C PRO A 73 -12.35 -10.65 -1.33
N ALA A 74 -13.60 -10.52 -0.79
CA ALA A 74 -13.83 -9.90 0.51
C ALA A 74 -13.09 -10.60 1.64
N THR A 75 -13.08 -11.94 1.66
CA THR A 75 -12.31 -12.69 2.69
C THR A 75 -10.81 -12.44 2.60
N VAL A 76 -10.26 -12.21 1.41
CA VAL A 76 -8.85 -11.84 1.24
C VAL A 76 -8.59 -10.45 1.82
N CYS A 77 -9.39 -9.45 1.45
CA CYS A 77 -9.25 -8.08 1.96
C CYS A 77 -9.42 -8.03 3.48
N LEU A 78 -10.37 -8.79 4.03
CA LEU A 78 -10.59 -8.87 5.48
C LEU A 78 -9.41 -9.51 6.21
N ARG A 79 -8.83 -10.58 5.66
CA ARG A 79 -7.61 -11.20 6.21
C ARG A 79 -6.45 -10.19 6.25
N GLU A 80 -6.26 -9.46 5.17
CA GLU A 80 -5.20 -8.45 5.10
C GLU A 80 -5.47 -7.27 6.04
N LEU A 81 -6.73 -6.97 6.32
CA LEU A 81 -7.10 -5.97 7.32
C LEU A 81 -6.60 -6.36 8.73
N PHE A 82 -6.72 -7.62 9.12
CA PHE A 82 -6.15 -8.11 10.38
C PHE A 82 -4.62 -7.98 10.41
N ASN A 83 -3.94 -8.34 9.32
CA ASN A 83 -2.50 -8.14 9.20
C ASN A 83 -2.13 -6.65 9.30
N HIS A 84 -2.94 -5.77 8.73
CA HIS A 84 -2.74 -4.33 8.77
C HIS A 84 -2.87 -3.77 10.20
N PHE A 85 -3.80 -4.27 11.02
CA PHE A 85 -3.87 -3.87 12.44
C PHE A 85 -2.57 -4.13 13.18
N VAL A 86 -1.94 -5.28 12.96
CA VAL A 86 -0.63 -5.58 13.56
C VAL A 86 0.43 -4.59 13.08
N MET A 87 0.42 -4.25 11.79
CA MET A 87 1.35 -3.26 11.24
C MET A 87 1.07 -1.85 11.77
N LEU A 88 -0.18 -1.47 12.00
CA LEU A 88 -0.53 -0.19 12.61
C LEU A 88 0.03 -0.07 14.03
N ILE A 89 -0.01 -1.12 14.85
CA ILE A 89 0.60 -1.12 16.18
C ILE A 89 2.10 -0.82 16.09
N ILE A 90 2.81 -1.48 15.18
CA ILE A 90 4.24 -1.23 14.96
C ILE A 90 4.47 0.22 14.50
N THR A 91 3.63 0.72 13.61
CA THR A 91 3.69 2.09 13.11
C THR A 91 3.47 3.11 14.25
N PHE A 92 2.48 2.89 15.11
CA PHE A 92 2.22 3.78 16.25
C PHE A 92 3.37 3.77 17.25
N VAL A 93 3.93 2.60 17.56
CA VAL A 93 5.11 2.51 18.43
C VAL A 93 6.29 3.29 17.84
N THR A 94 6.53 3.14 16.54
CA THR A 94 7.62 3.86 15.85
C THR A 94 7.41 5.38 15.88
N LEU A 95 6.18 5.86 15.68
CA LEU A 95 5.85 7.28 15.72
C LEU A 95 6.04 7.86 17.14
N ILE A 96 5.58 7.16 18.17
CA ILE A 96 5.74 7.59 19.57
C ILE A 96 7.23 7.66 19.95
N LEU A 97 8.03 6.67 19.55
CA LEU A 97 9.48 6.67 19.79
C LEU A 97 10.20 7.81 19.05
N SER A 98 9.66 8.27 17.92
CA SER A 98 10.15 9.44 17.18
C SER A 98 9.62 10.77 17.70
N GLY A 99 8.93 10.80 18.86
CA GLY A 99 8.42 12.02 19.49
C GLY A 99 7.08 12.54 18.97
N TRP A 100 6.38 11.74 18.13
CA TRP A 100 5.04 12.08 17.64
C TRP A 100 3.97 11.50 18.55
N TYR A 101 3.35 12.35 19.37
CA TYR A 101 2.30 11.91 20.31
C TYR A 101 0.93 11.83 19.65
N PRO A 102 0.07 10.89 20.12
CA PRO A 102 -1.30 10.75 19.63
C PRO A 102 -2.10 12.04 19.81
N ASN A 103 -2.74 12.49 18.73
CA ASN A 103 -3.63 13.64 18.68
C ASN A 103 -5.00 13.20 18.14
N LEU A 104 -6.05 14.00 18.35
CA LEU A 104 -7.39 13.75 17.79
C LEU A 104 -7.38 13.50 16.27
N ASN A 105 -6.42 14.08 15.56
CA ASN A 105 -6.25 13.83 14.14
C ASN A 105 -5.93 12.36 13.78
N TRP A 106 -5.47 11.55 14.74
CA TRP A 106 -5.24 10.12 14.51
C TRP A 106 -6.54 9.34 14.30
N LEU A 107 -7.69 9.88 14.69
CA LEU A 107 -9.00 9.28 14.40
C LEU A 107 -9.28 9.22 12.89
N TRP A 108 -8.72 10.12 12.10
CA TRP A 108 -8.83 10.07 10.65
C TRP A 108 -8.23 8.81 10.03
N ILE A 109 -7.32 8.13 10.74
CA ILE A 109 -6.75 6.85 10.29
C ILE A 109 -7.86 5.80 10.11
N LEU A 110 -8.85 5.76 11.01
CA LEU A 110 -9.99 4.83 10.91
C LEU A 110 -10.82 5.10 9.64
N TYR A 111 -11.05 6.36 9.33
CA TYR A 111 -11.75 6.75 8.12
C TYR A 111 -10.98 6.34 6.86
N TYR A 112 -9.69 6.65 6.78
CA TYR A 112 -8.86 6.28 5.64
C TYR A 112 -8.70 4.77 5.51
N MET A 113 -8.63 4.04 6.62
CA MET A 113 -8.58 2.58 6.62
C MET A 113 -9.87 1.98 6.05
N PHE A 114 -11.03 2.53 6.40
CA PHE A 114 -12.30 2.13 5.82
C PHE A 114 -12.37 2.43 4.32
N CYS A 115 -11.94 3.60 3.89
CA CYS A 115 -11.85 3.95 2.47
C CYS A 115 -10.90 3.01 1.70
N ALA A 116 -9.75 2.68 2.28
CA ALA A 116 -8.78 1.75 1.69
C ALA A 116 -9.34 0.33 1.58
N PHE A 117 -10.12 -0.11 2.58
CA PHE A 117 -10.83 -1.39 2.55
C PHE A 117 -11.83 -1.44 1.41
N MET A 118 -12.71 -0.45 1.29
CA MET A 118 -13.71 -0.37 0.22
C MET A 118 -13.08 -0.30 -1.17
N LEU A 119 -11.99 0.47 -1.31
CA LEU A 119 -11.25 0.55 -2.57
C LEU A 119 -10.61 -0.80 -2.92
N GLY A 120 -9.93 -1.44 -1.96
CA GLY A 120 -9.30 -2.74 -2.15
C GLY A 120 -10.30 -3.82 -2.54
N GLU A 121 -11.46 -3.85 -1.88
CA GLU A 121 -12.57 -4.75 -2.17
C GLU A 121 -13.10 -4.55 -3.59
N ALA A 122 -13.40 -3.30 -3.97
CA ALA A 122 -13.94 -2.99 -5.30
C ALA A 122 -12.97 -3.41 -6.42
N ILE A 123 -11.69 -3.08 -6.29
CA ILE A 123 -10.66 -3.46 -7.27
C ILE A 123 -10.48 -4.98 -7.30
N SER A 124 -10.43 -5.63 -6.15
CA SER A 124 -10.27 -7.07 -6.01
C SER A 124 -11.42 -7.85 -6.68
N LEU A 125 -12.68 -7.39 -6.53
CA LEU A 125 -13.85 -7.96 -7.18
C LEU A 125 -13.71 -7.93 -8.71
N VAL A 126 -13.40 -6.78 -9.28
CA VAL A 126 -13.24 -6.63 -10.74
C VAL A 126 -12.09 -7.51 -11.26
N LEU A 127 -10.93 -7.45 -10.60
CA LEU A 127 -9.75 -8.20 -11.01
C LEU A 127 -9.90 -9.72 -10.85
N SER A 128 -10.67 -10.18 -9.87
CA SER A 128 -10.94 -11.60 -9.67
C SER A 128 -11.73 -12.19 -10.84
N VAL A 129 -12.72 -11.44 -11.37
CA VAL A 129 -13.49 -11.83 -12.56
C VAL A 129 -12.60 -11.82 -13.81
N LEU A 130 -11.78 -10.78 -13.99
CA LEU A 130 -10.85 -10.70 -15.12
C LEU A 130 -9.83 -11.85 -15.10
N THR A 131 -9.36 -12.25 -13.94
CA THR A 131 -8.41 -13.37 -13.80
C THR A 131 -9.04 -14.72 -14.12
N MET A 132 -10.35 -14.87 -13.95
CA MET A 132 -11.09 -16.06 -14.41
C MET A 132 -11.11 -16.16 -15.94
N LEU A 133 -11.21 -15.02 -16.64
CA LEU A 133 -11.18 -14.95 -18.10
C LEU A 133 -9.75 -15.12 -18.64
N TRP A 134 -8.79 -14.45 -18.05
CA TRP A 134 -7.37 -14.44 -18.47
C TRP A 134 -6.44 -14.61 -17.28
N ARG A 135 -5.80 -15.76 -17.17
CA ARG A 135 -4.89 -16.11 -16.06
C ARG A 135 -3.66 -15.17 -15.94
N ASP A 136 -3.26 -14.57 -17.05
CA ASP A 136 -2.08 -13.69 -17.07
C ASP A 136 -2.34 -12.31 -16.44
N VAL A 137 -3.61 -11.94 -16.22
CA VAL A 137 -4.00 -10.70 -15.50
C VAL A 137 -3.29 -10.62 -14.15
N LYS A 138 -3.24 -11.70 -13.38
CA LYS A 138 -2.53 -11.71 -12.08
C LYS A 138 -1.05 -11.34 -12.21
N LYS A 139 -0.35 -11.89 -13.21
CA LYS A 139 1.07 -11.60 -13.43
C LYS A 139 1.27 -10.13 -13.84
N PHE A 140 0.41 -9.63 -14.73
CA PHE A 140 0.41 -8.24 -15.15
C PHE A 140 0.18 -7.30 -13.95
N ILE A 141 -0.85 -7.51 -13.16
CA ILE A 141 -1.17 -6.71 -11.98
C ILE A 141 -0.03 -6.76 -10.95
N SER A 142 0.54 -7.95 -10.70
CA SER A 142 1.68 -8.08 -9.79
C SER A 142 2.90 -7.27 -10.24
N SER A 143 3.14 -7.20 -11.55
CA SER A 143 4.22 -6.37 -12.13
C SER A 143 3.88 -4.88 -12.05
N LEU A 144 2.64 -4.51 -12.35
CA LEU A 144 2.15 -3.14 -12.24
C LEU A 144 2.28 -2.63 -10.80
N MET A 145 1.89 -3.42 -9.81
CA MET A 145 2.01 -3.05 -8.39
C MET A 145 3.47 -2.84 -7.97
N ARG A 146 4.41 -3.60 -8.50
CA ARG A 146 5.85 -3.34 -8.26
C ARG A 146 6.30 -2.00 -8.84
N MET A 147 5.87 -1.68 -10.06
CA MET A 147 6.17 -0.39 -10.68
C MET A 147 5.55 0.77 -9.90
N LEU A 148 4.29 0.64 -9.48
CA LEU A 148 3.58 1.66 -8.71
C LEU A 148 4.27 1.96 -7.38
N MET A 149 4.89 0.97 -6.73
CA MET A 149 5.67 1.19 -5.51
C MET A 149 6.82 2.17 -5.73
N TYR A 150 7.50 2.10 -6.88
CA TYR A 150 8.61 3.00 -7.19
C TYR A 150 8.15 4.37 -7.69
N ILE A 151 6.99 4.45 -8.35
CA ILE A 151 6.40 5.71 -8.83
C ILE A 151 5.72 6.46 -7.67
N SER A 152 5.15 5.72 -6.72
CA SER A 152 4.51 6.32 -5.54
C SER A 152 5.55 6.99 -4.62
N PRO A 153 5.22 8.12 -3.98
CA PRO A 153 6.12 8.84 -3.08
C PRO A 153 6.31 8.12 -1.74
N ILE A 154 6.52 6.81 -1.77
CA ILE A 154 6.82 5.97 -0.59
C ILE A 154 8.30 6.07 -0.25
N LEU A 155 9.16 5.99 -1.29
CA LEU A 155 10.61 5.92 -1.14
C LEU A 155 11.31 7.28 -1.32
N TRP A 156 10.64 8.28 -1.88
CA TRP A 156 11.22 9.57 -2.25
C TRP A 156 10.22 10.71 -2.03
N ASP A 157 10.75 11.93 -1.94
CA ASP A 157 9.94 13.14 -1.74
C ASP A 157 9.23 13.55 -3.04
N CYS A 158 7.98 14.05 -2.92
CA CYS A 158 7.13 14.46 -4.04
C CYS A 158 7.65 15.69 -4.82
N HIS A 159 8.76 16.30 -4.39
CA HIS A 159 9.30 17.49 -5.04
C HIS A 159 10.48 17.13 -5.94
N PHE A 160 10.21 16.90 -7.23
CA PHE A 160 11.29 16.87 -8.22
C PHE A 160 11.85 18.28 -8.41
N LYS A 161 13.18 18.40 -8.28
CA LYS A 161 13.87 19.64 -8.70
C LYS A 161 13.62 19.89 -10.17
N ALA A 162 13.40 21.16 -10.54
CA ALA A 162 13.03 21.57 -11.89
C ALA A 162 14.03 21.19 -13.00
N ASP A 163 15.22 20.73 -12.63
CA ASP A 163 16.33 20.46 -13.55
C ASP A 163 16.17 19.15 -14.36
N VAL A 164 15.15 18.34 -14.08
CA VAL A 164 14.90 17.10 -14.82
C VAL A 164 13.85 17.35 -15.89
N PRO A 165 14.13 17.11 -17.19
CA PRO A 165 13.21 17.43 -18.29
C PRO A 165 11.85 16.72 -18.18
N PHE A 166 11.76 15.65 -17.40
CA PHE A 166 10.52 14.91 -17.15
C PHE A 166 9.81 15.29 -15.84
N ALA A 167 10.37 16.21 -15.04
CA ALA A 167 9.88 16.59 -13.73
C ALA A 167 8.44 17.13 -13.74
N SER A 168 8.06 17.88 -14.77
CA SER A 168 6.72 18.46 -14.90
C SER A 168 5.62 17.40 -15.03
N ILE A 169 5.89 16.35 -15.78
CA ILE A 169 4.95 15.22 -15.99
C ILE A 169 4.86 14.37 -14.70
N LEU A 170 6.00 14.08 -14.08
CA LEU A 170 6.05 13.33 -12.82
C LEU A 170 5.34 14.08 -11.69
N ASN A 171 5.55 15.39 -11.57
CA ASN A 171 4.85 16.22 -10.59
C ASN A 171 3.33 16.27 -10.82
N LYS A 172 2.86 16.24 -12.08
CA LYS A 172 1.43 16.13 -12.40
C LYS A 172 0.88 14.76 -12.02
N LEU A 173 1.61 13.67 -12.31
CA LEU A 173 1.20 12.31 -11.95
C LEU A 173 1.14 12.12 -10.43
N VAL A 174 2.10 12.66 -9.69
CA VAL A 174 2.12 12.60 -8.22
C VAL A 174 0.97 13.42 -7.61
N LYS A 175 0.65 14.59 -8.19
CA LYS A 175 -0.50 15.40 -7.74
C LYS A 175 -1.85 14.77 -8.07
N ALA A 176 -1.93 13.93 -9.10
CA ALA A 176 -3.14 13.20 -9.49
C ALA A 176 -3.33 11.89 -8.70
N ASN A 177 -2.31 11.46 -7.95
CA ASN A 177 -2.41 10.29 -7.08
C ASN A 177 -3.15 10.71 -5.80
N PRO A 178 -4.35 10.12 -5.50
CA PRO A 178 -5.17 10.46 -4.34
C PRO A 178 -4.51 10.13 -3.00
#